data_451aabaa8cfb7abacf490cf491b2e4cf
#
_entry.id   451aabaa8cfb7abacf490cf491b2e4cf
#
_cell.length_a   1.000
_cell.length_b   1.000
_cell.length_c   1.000
_cell.angle_alpha   90.00
_cell.angle_beta   90.00
_cell.angle_gamma   90.00
#
_symmetry.space_group_name_H-M   'P 1'
#
loop_
_entity.id
_entity.type
_entity.pdbx_description
1 polymer ?
#
loop_
_entity_poly.entity_id
_entity_poly.type
_entity_poly.pdbx_seq_one_letter_code
_entity_poly.pdbx_strand_id
1 'polypeptide(L)'
;MSERHDVLIVGGGLVGASLAIALDRLGRDVGLLEASPAGELPAVFDQRNLSFAAATINALTALGVMQKLSMAPGPIRRIHVSRAGDFGRVQLDAADYDRPWFGQVVVARDFGQALESRLQELPRLRRYRPMRFLGLGEVIDGYRQVRVADDSGERMLLARLVVGADGTSSGVRDALGIEVDRHDFQQTLFVARVRSQRAPDGTAWERFTDTGPTALLPRSDRHFGTVHGVARDQAEAVMALDDSAWLQRLQQAIGWRAGRLLDSGPRSAYPLIQVLARALVGERTVLLGNAAQTIHPLGAQGFNLGLRDALTLAELLEVEGDAGSDALLRSYVARREEDRRQTVAFSGGLARLTSNPAPLLRPLRSLGLVAAQRASVQSMRGGGAMGFRGDVPRLCRGEAA
;
A
#
# COMPACT_ATOMS: atom_id res chain seq x y z
N MET A 1 18.68 -31.89 7.05
CA MET A 1 17.94 -31.92 5.78
C MET A 1 17.42 -30.51 5.52
N SER A 2 17.65 -29.96 4.31
CA SER A 2 17.14 -28.62 3.96
C SER A 2 15.62 -28.64 3.90
N GLU A 3 14.94 -27.67 4.56
CA GLU A 3 13.50 -27.54 4.51
C GLU A 3 13.07 -27.09 3.10
N ARG A 4 12.04 -27.74 2.54
CA ARG A 4 11.53 -27.49 1.19
C ARG A 4 10.12 -26.92 1.26
N HIS A 5 9.82 -25.95 0.37
CA HIS A 5 8.51 -25.32 0.25
C HIS A 5 8.07 -25.23 -1.20
N ASP A 6 6.77 -25.23 -1.44
CA ASP A 6 6.23 -24.82 -2.74
C ASP A 6 6.47 -23.34 -2.97
N VAL A 7 6.19 -22.52 -1.94
CA VAL A 7 6.37 -21.06 -1.99
C VAL A 7 7.06 -20.58 -0.71
N LEU A 8 8.14 -19.81 -0.87
CA LEU A 8 8.84 -19.14 0.22
C LEU A 8 8.68 -17.63 0.07
N ILE A 9 7.96 -17.01 1.00
CA ILE A 9 7.71 -15.57 1.02
C ILE A 9 8.76 -14.89 1.89
N VAL A 10 9.50 -13.95 1.34
CA VAL A 10 10.46 -13.11 2.05
C VAL A 10 9.81 -11.78 2.38
N GLY A 11 9.54 -11.54 3.67
CA GLY A 11 8.87 -10.35 4.20
C GLY A 11 7.44 -10.61 4.66
N GLY A 12 7.22 -10.53 5.98
CA GLY A 12 5.91 -10.69 6.66
C GLY A 12 5.12 -9.38 6.79
N GLY A 13 5.41 -8.38 5.94
CA GLY A 13 4.67 -7.11 5.91
C GLY A 13 3.27 -7.26 5.31
N LEU A 14 2.64 -6.10 4.98
CA LEU A 14 1.26 -6.01 4.50
C LEU A 14 0.93 -7.00 3.37
N VAL A 15 1.78 -7.05 2.35
CA VAL A 15 1.55 -7.84 1.13
C VAL A 15 1.92 -9.31 1.33
N GLY A 16 3.09 -9.58 1.92
CA GLY A 16 3.55 -10.96 2.13
C GLY A 16 2.65 -11.74 3.09
N ALA A 17 2.19 -11.12 4.18
CA ALA A 17 1.22 -11.72 5.10
C ALA A 17 -0.12 -12.01 4.40
N SER A 18 -0.62 -11.07 3.59
CA SER A 18 -1.86 -11.26 2.83
C SER A 18 -1.73 -12.40 1.80
N LEU A 19 -0.57 -12.53 1.14
CA LEU A 19 -0.29 -13.64 0.24
C LEU A 19 -0.25 -14.96 0.99
N ALA A 20 0.44 -15.04 2.14
CA ALA A 20 0.51 -16.27 2.94
C ALA A 20 -0.89 -16.78 3.31
N ILE A 21 -1.79 -15.87 3.72
CA ILE A 21 -3.18 -16.20 4.03
C ILE A 21 -3.93 -16.70 2.79
N ALA A 22 -3.71 -16.08 1.63
CA ALA A 22 -4.36 -16.50 0.38
C ALA A 22 -3.90 -17.90 -0.06
N LEU A 23 -2.60 -18.20 0.06
CA LEU A 23 -2.01 -19.48 -0.36
C LEU A 23 -2.37 -20.65 0.57
N ASP A 24 -2.56 -20.41 1.87
CA ASP A 24 -3.02 -21.45 2.81
C ASP A 24 -4.38 -22.01 2.38
N ARG A 25 -5.27 -21.19 1.84
CA ARG A 25 -6.58 -21.61 1.31
C ARG A 25 -6.45 -22.59 0.12
N LEU A 26 -5.34 -22.49 -0.63
CA LEU A 26 -5.03 -23.36 -1.77
C LEU A 26 -4.34 -24.67 -1.34
N GLY A 27 -4.05 -24.82 -0.05
CA GLY A 27 -3.38 -26.01 0.49
C GLY A 27 -1.91 -26.13 0.10
N ARG A 28 -1.26 -25.04 -0.37
CA ARG A 28 0.16 -25.00 -0.71
C ARG A 28 1.04 -25.06 0.54
N ASP A 29 2.20 -25.66 0.43
CA ASP A 29 3.25 -25.59 1.47
C ASP A 29 3.95 -24.25 1.38
N VAL A 30 3.74 -23.39 2.40
CA VAL A 30 4.21 -22.01 2.42
C VAL A 30 5.15 -21.78 3.59
N GLY A 31 6.36 -21.28 3.28
CA GLY A 31 7.27 -20.67 4.24
C GLY A 31 7.13 -19.14 4.23
N LEU A 32 7.09 -18.50 5.40
CA LEU A 32 7.07 -17.03 5.55
C LEU A 32 8.26 -16.59 6.41
N LEU A 33 9.19 -15.84 5.80
CA LEU A 33 10.33 -15.22 6.48
C LEU A 33 9.95 -13.83 6.97
N GLU A 34 10.29 -13.54 8.24
CA GLU A 34 10.16 -12.20 8.82
C GLU A 34 11.36 -11.92 9.74
N ALA A 35 11.99 -10.77 9.55
CA ALA A 35 13.18 -10.37 10.30
C ALA A 35 12.87 -9.87 11.71
N SER A 36 11.67 -9.32 11.93
CA SER A 36 11.27 -8.83 13.26
C SER A 36 11.07 -9.98 14.26
N PRO A 37 11.38 -9.79 15.55
CA PRO A 37 11.18 -10.78 16.58
C PRO A 37 9.74 -11.27 16.69
N ALA A 38 9.55 -12.50 17.16
CA ALA A 38 8.21 -13.04 17.44
C ALA A 38 7.52 -12.18 18.53
N GLY A 39 6.22 -11.89 18.32
CA GLY A 39 5.46 -11.01 19.22
C GLY A 39 5.55 -9.52 18.90
N GLU A 40 6.49 -9.10 18.05
CA GLU A 40 6.60 -7.71 17.59
C GLU A 40 6.04 -7.58 16.19
N LEU A 41 5.30 -6.52 15.89
CA LEU A 41 4.88 -6.24 14.53
C LEU A 41 6.05 -5.63 13.72
N PRO A 42 6.22 -6.02 12.44
CA PRO A 42 7.13 -5.31 11.55
C PRO A 42 6.92 -3.80 11.57
N ALA A 43 8.00 -3.02 11.44
CA ALA A 43 7.96 -1.56 11.56
C ALA A 43 6.99 -0.85 10.59
N VAL A 44 6.59 -1.51 9.51
CA VAL A 44 5.58 -1.01 8.56
C VAL A 44 4.18 -0.88 9.19
N PHE A 45 3.92 -1.58 10.30
CA PHE A 45 2.64 -1.55 11.03
C PHE A 45 2.67 -0.48 12.14
N ASP A 46 2.81 0.76 11.74
CA ASP A 46 2.83 1.93 12.62
C ASP A 46 1.43 2.60 12.75
N GLN A 47 1.39 3.86 13.15
CA GLN A 47 0.16 4.63 13.35
C GLN A 47 -0.37 5.29 12.07
N ARG A 48 0.28 5.08 10.92
CA ARG A 48 -0.22 5.62 9.64
C ARG A 48 -1.58 5.05 9.28
N ASN A 49 -2.30 5.80 8.45
CA ASN A 49 -3.59 5.37 7.96
C ASN A 49 -3.42 4.72 6.58
N LEU A 50 -4.04 3.58 6.40
CA LEU A 50 -4.19 2.91 5.12
C LEU A 50 -5.60 3.19 4.61
N SER A 51 -5.73 3.49 3.33
CA SER A 51 -7.04 3.63 2.69
C SER A 51 -7.27 2.43 1.77
N PHE A 52 -8.22 1.59 2.14
CA PHE A 52 -8.59 0.40 1.37
C PHE A 52 -9.67 0.75 0.36
N ALA A 53 -9.41 0.47 -0.91
CA ALA A 53 -10.42 0.52 -1.96
C ALA A 53 -11.45 -0.60 -1.79
N ALA A 54 -12.62 -0.49 -2.41
CA ALA A 54 -13.68 -1.49 -2.31
C ALA A 54 -13.21 -2.90 -2.69
N ALA A 55 -12.43 -3.05 -3.75
CA ALA A 55 -11.83 -4.32 -4.17
C ALA A 55 -10.92 -4.94 -3.10
N THR A 56 -10.14 -4.11 -2.42
CA THR A 56 -9.28 -4.53 -1.30
C THR A 56 -10.09 -5.01 -0.11
N ILE A 57 -11.18 -4.30 0.23
CA ILE A 57 -12.07 -4.70 1.32
C ILE A 57 -12.74 -6.04 1.02
N ASN A 58 -13.23 -6.24 -0.21
CA ASN A 58 -13.79 -7.53 -0.63
C ASN A 58 -12.80 -8.67 -0.41
N ALA A 59 -11.58 -8.51 -0.90
CA ALA A 59 -10.54 -9.53 -0.77
C ALA A 59 -10.16 -9.81 0.69
N LEU A 60 -9.90 -8.78 1.49
CA LEU A 60 -9.53 -8.94 2.90
C LEU A 60 -10.68 -9.51 3.75
N THR A 61 -11.92 -9.22 3.38
CA THR A 61 -13.12 -9.83 4.00
C THR A 61 -13.17 -11.32 3.67
N ALA A 62 -12.99 -11.70 2.40
CA ALA A 62 -12.95 -13.08 1.97
C ALA A 62 -11.79 -13.87 2.61
N LEU A 63 -10.65 -13.22 2.86
CA LEU A 63 -9.51 -13.81 3.57
C LEU A 63 -9.70 -13.89 5.10
N GLY A 64 -10.80 -13.36 5.65
CA GLY A 64 -11.08 -13.35 7.08
C GLY A 64 -10.30 -12.34 7.90
N VAL A 65 -9.63 -11.38 7.24
CA VAL A 65 -8.78 -10.37 7.92
C VAL A 65 -9.60 -9.18 8.44
N MET A 66 -10.59 -8.70 7.67
CA MET A 66 -11.42 -7.55 8.09
C MET A 66 -12.19 -7.82 9.40
N GLN A 67 -12.56 -9.06 9.63
CA GLN A 67 -13.28 -9.52 10.85
C GLN A 67 -12.38 -9.52 12.10
N LYS A 68 -11.06 -9.46 11.92
CA LYS A 68 -10.07 -9.45 13.01
C LYS A 68 -9.65 -8.03 13.42
N LEU A 69 -10.12 -6.99 12.73
CA LEU A 69 -9.85 -5.61 13.12
C LEU A 69 -10.44 -5.33 14.49
N SER A 70 -9.66 -4.71 15.37
CA SER A 70 -10.09 -4.33 16.72
C SER A 70 -10.99 -3.09 16.72
N MET A 71 -10.82 -2.21 15.71
CA MET A 71 -11.62 -1.02 15.51
C MET A 71 -12.37 -1.10 14.17
N ALA A 72 -13.62 -0.61 14.17
CA ALA A 72 -14.36 -0.47 12.92
C ALA A 72 -13.60 0.47 11.97
N PRO A 73 -13.48 0.13 10.67
CA PRO A 73 -12.87 1.02 9.69
C PRO A 73 -13.64 2.34 9.51
N GLY A 74 -12.93 3.44 9.26
CA GLY A 74 -13.55 4.74 8.96
C GLY A 74 -14.05 4.80 7.51
N PRO A 75 -15.36 4.92 7.22
CA PRO A 75 -15.85 4.92 5.86
C PRO A 75 -15.50 6.21 5.10
N ILE A 76 -15.09 6.10 3.86
CA ILE A 76 -14.90 7.21 2.92
C ILE A 76 -16.17 7.32 2.07
N ARG A 77 -17.09 8.17 2.45
CA ARG A 77 -18.35 8.42 1.73
C ARG A 77 -18.21 9.53 0.72
N ARG A 78 -17.37 10.53 1.01
CA ARG A 78 -17.12 11.67 0.14
C ARG A 78 -15.63 11.88 -0.03
N ILE A 79 -15.25 12.30 -1.23
CA ILE A 79 -13.88 12.68 -1.56
C ILE A 79 -13.90 14.12 -2.05
N HIS A 80 -13.09 14.98 -1.42
CA HIS A 80 -12.93 16.36 -1.81
C HIS A 80 -11.46 16.68 -2.05
N VAL A 81 -11.10 16.90 -3.31
CA VAL A 81 -9.76 17.28 -3.73
C VAL A 81 -9.76 18.72 -4.20
N SER A 82 -8.82 19.53 -3.72
CA SER A 82 -8.67 20.94 -4.08
C SER A 82 -7.19 21.36 -4.01
N ARG A 83 -6.87 22.56 -4.50
CA ARG A 83 -5.54 23.15 -4.34
C ARG A 83 -5.66 24.55 -3.71
N ALA A 84 -4.68 24.90 -2.88
CA ALA A 84 -4.60 26.24 -2.31
C ALA A 84 -4.39 27.29 -3.41
N GLY A 85 -5.22 28.34 -3.41
CA GLY A 85 -5.16 29.42 -4.39
C GLY A 85 -5.83 29.13 -5.75
N ASP A 86 -6.31 27.91 -6.00
CA ASP A 86 -7.01 27.54 -7.24
C ASP A 86 -8.53 27.45 -6.99
N PHE A 87 -9.35 27.68 -8.02
CA PHE A 87 -10.80 27.61 -7.94
C PHE A 87 -11.36 26.21 -8.30
N GLY A 88 -10.59 25.39 -9.03
CA GLY A 88 -10.98 24.03 -9.40
C GLY A 88 -10.99 23.09 -8.21
N ARG A 89 -11.93 22.15 -8.21
CA ARG A 89 -12.04 21.09 -7.21
C ARG A 89 -12.62 19.83 -7.82
N VAL A 90 -12.33 18.68 -7.19
CA VAL A 90 -13.00 17.39 -7.46
C VAL A 90 -13.82 17.05 -6.23
N GLN A 91 -15.09 16.76 -6.42
CA GLN A 91 -16.00 16.30 -5.39
C GLN A 91 -16.72 15.05 -5.88
N LEU A 92 -16.68 14.00 -5.07
CA LEU A 92 -17.38 12.75 -5.33
C LEU A 92 -18.17 12.38 -4.09
N ASP A 93 -19.40 11.94 -4.25
CA ASP A 93 -20.23 11.37 -3.19
C ASP A 93 -20.57 9.92 -3.58
N ALA A 94 -20.40 8.99 -2.66
CA ALA A 94 -20.68 7.57 -2.90
C ALA A 94 -22.15 7.31 -3.21
N ALA A 95 -23.05 8.14 -2.65
CA ALA A 95 -24.49 8.06 -2.92
C ALA A 95 -24.82 8.29 -4.40
N ASP A 96 -24.05 9.12 -5.12
CA ASP A 96 -24.26 9.36 -6.57
C ASP A 96 -23.95 8.11 -7.43
N TYR A 97 -23.41 7.06 -6.83
CA TYR A 97 -23.00 5.80 -7.45
C TYR A 97 -23.69 4.58 -6.82
N ASP A 98 -24.76 4.80 -6.04
CA ASP A 98 -25.49 3.75 -5.32
C ASP A 98 -24.59 2.90 -4.41
N ARG A 99 -23.62 3.55 -3.74
CA ARG A 99 -22.64 2.88 -2.86
C ARG A 99 -22.66 3.46 -1.45
N PRO A 100 -22.47 2.63 -0.42
CA PRO A 100 -22.39 3.11 0.96
C PRO A 100 -21.09 3.90 1.23
N TRP A 101 -20.02 3.63 0.46
CA TRP A 101 -18.71 4.27 0.55
C TRP A 101 -17.84 3.92 -0.66
N PHE A 102 -16.78 4.68 -0.92
CA PHE A 102 -15.74 4.40 -1.93
C PHE A 102 -14.63 3.50 -1.40
N GLY A 103 -14.41 3.49 -0.10
CA GLY A 103 -13.38 2.76 0.58
C GLY A 103 -13.43 2.98 2.08
N GLN A 104 -12.44 2.47 2.78
CA GLN A 104 -12.38 2.56 4.24
C GLN A 104 -10.95 2.88 4.71
N VAL A 105 -10.85 3.65 5.80
CA VAL A 105 -9.58 3.98 6.45
C VAL A 105 -9.34 3.03 7.61
N VAL A 106 -8.19 2.40 7.63
CA VAL A 106 -7.73 1.48 8.67
C VAL A 106 -6.36 1.94 9.18
N VAL A 107 -6.11 1.82 10.48
CA VAL A 107 -4.79 2.09 11.06
C VAL A 107 -3.86 0.91 10.75
N ALA A 108 -2.65 1.19 10.25
CA ALA A 108 -1.73 0.13 9.84
C ALA A 108 -1.39 -0.84 10.99
N ARG A 109 -1.28 -0.34 12.22
CA ARG A 109 -1.02 -1.18 13.40
C ARG A 109 -2.16 -2.15 13.68
N ASP A 110 -3.42 -1.68 13.63
CA ASP A 110 -4.60 -2.53 13.83
C ASP A 110 -4.72 -3.59 12.73
N PHE A 111 -4.45 -3.18 11.48
CA PHE A 111 -4.39 -4.11 10.35
C PHE A 111 -3.27 -5.14 10.50
N GLY A 112 -2.10 -4.75 11.00
CA GLY A 112 -1.00 -5.67 11.29
C GLY A 112 -1.38 -6.70 12.36
N GLN A 113 -2.09 -6.29 13.41
CA GLN A 113 -2.61 -7.19 14.44
C GLN A 113 -3.65 -8.16 13.87
N ALA A 114 -4.53 -7.68 13.00
CA ALA A 114 -5.52 -8.51 12.31
C ALA A 114 -4.86 -9.56 11.40
N LEU A 115 -3.84 -9.17 10.63
CA LEU A 115 -3.05 -10.10 9.82
C LEU A 115 -2.32 -11.12 10.69
N GLU A 116 -1.66 -10.69 11.76
CA GLU A 116 -0.95 -11.58 12.70
C GLU A 116 -1.90 -12.59 13.34
N SER A 117 -3.07 -12.12 13.82
CA SER A 117 -4.10 -13.00 14.35
C SER A 117 -4.58 -14.05 13.34
N ARG A 118 -4.73 -13.63 12.06
CA ARG A 118 -5.14 -14.56 11.00
C ARG A 118 -4.02 -15.54 10.63
N LEU A 119 -2.75 -15.11 10.60
CA LEU A 119 -1.60 -16.00 10.35
C LEU A 119 -1.43 -17.07 11.42
N GLN A 120 -1.77 -16.77 12.67
CA GLN A 120 -1.73 -17.77 13.77
C GLN A 120 -2.74 -18.88 13.62
N GLU A 121 -3.81 -18.67 12.86
CA GLU A 121 -4.85 -19.67 12.59
C GLU A 121 -4.49 -20.64 11.45
N LEU A 122 -3.34 -20.42 10.74
CA LEU A 122 -2.96 -21.19 9.57
C LEU A 122 -2.08 -22.41 9.96
N PRO A 123 -2.62 -23.62 9.95
CA PRO A 123 -1.89 -24.79 10.49
C PRO A 123 -0.75 -25.26 9.58
N ARG A 124 -0.79 -24.93 8.30
CA ARG A 124 0.21 -25.35 7.30
C ARG A 124 1.30 -24.31 7.07
N LEU A 125 1.13 -23.06 7.54
CA LEU A 125 2.09 -22.00 7.36
C LEU A 125 3.33 -22.23 8.23
N ARG A 126 4.48 -22.39 7.59
CA ARG A 126 5.76 -22.43 8.30
C ARG A 126 6.29 -21.02 8.49
N ARG A 127 6.36 -20.56 9.71
CA ARG A 127 6.85 -19.22 10.05
C ARG A 127 8.31 -19.28 10.49
N TYR A 128 9.18 -18.52 9.81
CA TYR A 128 10.57 -18.34 10.13
C TYR A 128 10.75 -16.93 10.72
N ARG A 129 10.85 -16.84 12.04
CA ARG A 129 10.85 -15.56 12.72
C ARG A 129 11.50 -15.64 14.12
N PRO A 130 12.54 -14.82 14.44
CA PRO A 130 13.20 -13.89 13.52
C PRO A 130 14.03 -14.64 12.46
N MET A 131 14.01 -14.20 11.22
CA MET A 131 14.81 -14.81 10.17
C MET A 131 15.15 -13.76 9.10
N ARG A 132 16.43 -13.57 8.84
CA ARG A 132 16.92 -12.62 7.84
C ARG A 132 17.22 -13.32 6.53
N PHE A 133 16.79 -12.75 5.43
CA PHE A 133 17.21 -13.12 4.09
C PHE A 133 18.65 -12.64 3.84
N LEU A 134 19.51 -13.51 3.33
CA LEU A 134 20.91 -13.19 3.01
C LEU A 134 21.21 -13.21 1.52
N GLY A 135 20.46 -13.99 0.72
CA GLY A 135 20.68 -14.06 -0.72
C GLY A 135 20.04 -15.29 -1.35
N LEU A 136 20.07 -15.29 -2.67
CA LEU A 136 19.65 -16.41 -3.50
C LEU A 136 20.86 -17.25 -3.91
N GLY A 137 20.72 -18.59 -3.88
CA GLY A 137 21.70 -19.53 -4.43
C GLY A 137 21.25 -20.07 -5.80
N GLU A 138 21.72 -21.22 -6.18
CA GLU A 138 21.42 -21.89 -7.44
C GLU A 138 20.02 -22.52 -7.45
N VAL A 139 19.54 -22.87 -8.64
CA VAL A 139 18.36 -23.73 -8.81
C VAL A 139 18.82 -25.16 -8.99
N ILE A 140 18.42 -26.05 -8.07
CA ILE A 140 18.75 -27.48 -8.09
C ILE A 140 17.47 -28.29 -7.99
N ASP A 141 17.27 -29.23 -8.90
CA ASP A 141 16.09 -30.10 -8.94
C ASP A 141 14.76 -29.35 -8.92
N GLY A 142 14.72 -28.19 -9.57
CA GLY A 142 13.52 -27.34 -9.63
C GLY A 142 13.24 -26.52 -8.35
N TYR A 143 14.21 -26.44 -7.43
CA TYR A 143 14.13 -25.62 -6.22
C TYR A 143 15.20 -24.53 -6.23
N ARG A 144 14.80 -23.30 -5.96
CA ARG A 144 15.71 -22.17 -5.71
C ARG A 144 16.25 -22.29 -4.29
N GLN A 145 17.55 -22.19 -4.13
CA GLN A 145 18.21 -22.08 -2.84
C GLN A 145 18.06 -20.66 -2.28
N VAL A 146 17.75 -20.55 -0.98
CA VAL A 146 17.61 -19.28 -0.27
C VAL A 146 18.45 -19.34 1.00
N ARG A 147 19.49 -18.50 1.06
CA ARG A 147 20.33 -18.36 2.25
C ARG A 147 19.65 -17.45 3.26
N VAL A 148 19.53 -17.92 4.48
CA VAL A 148 18.87 -17.20 5.59
C VAL A 148 19.71 -17.31 6.85
N ALA A 149 19.49 -16.40 7.81
CA ALA A 149 20.14 -16.46 9.11
C ALA A 149 19.20 -16.03 10.24
N ASP A 150 19.37 -16.70 11.36
CA ASP A 150 18.84 -16.32 12.67
C ASP A 150 19.97 -16.31 13.72
N ASP A 151 19.63 -16.22 15.00
CA ASP A 151 20.61 -16.21 16.08
C ASP A 151 21.38 -17.53 16.22
N SER A 152 20.91 -18.62 15.64
CA SER A 152 21.59 -19.92 15.62
C SER A 152 22.60 -20.06 14.47
N GLY A 153 22.59 -19.13 13.52
CA GLY A 153 23.52 -19.08 12.39
C GLY A 153 22.85 -19.10 11.04
N GLU A 154 23.65 -19.34 10.00
CA GLU A 154 23.18 -19.42 8.61
C GLU A 154 22.68 -20.80 8.26
N ARG A 155 21.61 -20.85 7.43
CA ARG A 155 21.10 -22.10 6.86
C ARG A 155 20.49 -21.88 5.48
N MET A 156 20.23 -23.01 4.80
CA MET A 156 19.66 -23.03 3.46
C MET A 156 18.23 -23.53 3.50
N LEU A 157 17.31 -22.75 2.91
CA LEU A 157 15.94 -23.18 2.59
C LEU A 157 15.84 -23.40 1.08
N LEU A 158 14.89 -24.26 0.67
CA LEU A 158 14.62 -24.57 -0.72
C LEU A 158 13.18 -24.25 -1.06
N ALA A 159 12.94 -23.58 -2.18
CA ALA A 159 11.59 -23.25 -2.62
C ALA A 159 11.42 -23.45 -4.14
N ARG A 160 10.27 -23.96 -4.55
CA ARG A 160 9.90 -23.99 -5.97
C ARG A 160 9.72 -22.56 -6.50
N LEU A 161 9.15 -21.67 -5.68
CA LEU A 161 9.00 -20.24 -5.97
C LEU A 161 9.42 -19.41 -4.76
N VAL A 162 10.29 -18.44 -4.97
CA VAL A 162 10.62 -17.39 -3.99
C VAL A 162 9.81 -16.15 -4.30
N VAL A 163 9.18 -15.56 -3.29
CA VAL A 163 8.40 -14.32 -3.40
C VAL A 163 9.08 -13.22 -2.60
N GLY A 164 9.60 -12.20 -3.29
CA GLY A 164 10.13 -10.99 -2.66
C GLY A 164 8.99 -10.02 -2.31
N ALA A 165 8.65 -9.94 -1.02
CA ALA A 165 7.69 -9.01 -0.44
C ALA A 165 8.33 -8.17 0.69
N ASP A 166 9.64 -7.99 0.64
CA ASP A 166 10.55 -7.46 1.64
C ASP A 166 10.73 -5.93 1.58
N GLY A 167 9.80 -5.25 0.92
CA GLY A 167 9.68 -3.80 0.99
C GLY A 167 10.56 -3.04 -0.01
N THR A 168 10.64 -1.72 0.19
CA THR A 168 11.28 -0.79 -0.76
C THR A 168 12.77 -1.08 -0.97
N SER A 169 13.47 -1.51 0.08
CA SER A 169 14.89 -1.90 0.05
C SER A 169 15.05 -3.41 -0.08
N SER A 170 14.37 -3.99 -1.07
CA SER A 170 14.28 -5.45 -1.23
C SER A 170 15.63 -6.10 -1.50
N GLY A 171 16.07 -6.96 -0.58
CA GLY A 171 17.25 -7.81 -0.74
C GLY A 171 17.03 -8.90 -1.80
N VAL A 172 15.79 -9.37 -1.98
CA VAL A 172 15.44 -10.35 -3.03
C VAL A 172 15.62 -9.72 -4.41
N ARG A 173 15.14 -8.50 -4.62
CA ARG A 173 15.34 -7.76 -5.88
C ARG A 173 16.83 -7.54 -6.18
N ASP A 174 17.58 -7.11 -5.16
CA ASP A 174 19.00 -6.85 -5.29
C ASP A 174 19.80 -8.14 -5.60
N ALA A 175 19.42 -9.28 -4.96
CA ALA A 175 20.02 -10.60 -5.24
C ALA A 175 19.73 -11.12 -6.67
N LEU A 176 18.65 -10.65 -7.31
CA LEU A 176 18.34 -10.92 -8.72
C LEU A 176 19.07 -9.98 -9.69
N GLY A 177 19.78 -8.96 -9.20
CA GLY A 177 20.39 -7.94 -10.05
C GLY A 177 19.36 -7.06 -10.79
N ILE A 178 18.13 -7.00 -10.34
CA ILE A 178 17.06 -6.22 -10.97
C ILE A 178 17.25 -4.74 -10.65
N GLU A 179 17.51 -3.96 -11.68
CA GLU A 179 17.65 -2.50 -11.60
C GLU A 179 16.31 -1.83 -11.25
N VAL A 180 16.41 -0.62 -10.68
CA VAL A 180 15.25 0.21 -10.35
C VAL A 180 15.33 1.58 -11.00
N ASP A 181 14.18 2.10 -11.41
CA ASP A 181 14.00 3.51 -11.70
C ASP A 181 13.60 4.23 -10.41
N ARG A 182 14.44 5.17 -9.97
CA ARG A 182 14.25 5.90 -8.73
C ARG A 182 13.93 7.37 -9.01
N HIS A 183 12.87 7.87 -8.40
CA HIS A 183 12.52 9.29 -8.45
C HIS A 183 12.30 9.84 -7.04
N ASP A 184 13.09 10.83 -6.68
CA ASP A 184 13.01 11.53 -5.42
C ASP A 184 12.20 12.83 -5.60
N PHE A 185 11.06 12.93 -4.92
CA PHE A 185 10.17 14.09 -5.02
C PHE A 185 10.68 15.31 -4.22
N GLN A 186 11.79 15.18 -3.51
CA GLN A 186 12.34 16.22 -2.63
C GLN A 186 11.35 16.69 -1.56
N GLN A 187 10.50 15.79 -1.12
CA GLN A 187 9.46 16.02 -0.12
C GLN A 187 9.55 15.01 1.02
N THR A 188 9.05 15.42 2.19
CA THR A 188 8.81 14.56 3.34
C THR A 188 7.34 14.63 3.71
N LEU A 189 6.73 13.48 3.93
CA LEU A 189 5.35 13.37 4.41
C LEU A 189 5.34 13.17 5.92
N PHE A 190 4.61 14.02 6.61
CA PHE A 190 4.27 13.87 8.02
C PHE A 190 2.92 13.20 8.14
N VAL A 191 2.83 12.20 9.00
CA VAL A 191 1.56 11.55 9.34
C VAL A 191 1.32 11.67 10.84
N ALA A 192 0.08 11.92 11.21
CA ALA A 192 -0.36 12.00 12.59
C ALA A 192 -1.85 11.67 12.70
N ARG A 193 -2.32 11.43 13.91
CA ARG A 193 -3.74 11.43 14.27
C ARG A 193 -4.11 12.81 14.77
N VAL A 194 -5.17 13.41 14.27
CA VAL A 194 -5.64 14.73 14.71
C VAL A 194 -7.11 14.69 15.10
N ARG A 195 -7.45 15.42 16.15
CA ARG A 195 -8.83 15.67 16.56
C ARG A 195 -9.26 17.05 16.09
N SER A 196 -10.48 17.18 15.62
CA SER A 196 -11.06 18.44 15.20
C SER A 196 -12.38 18.74 15.88
N GLN A 197 -12.81 19.99 15.82
CA GLN A 197 -14.07 20.45 16.36
C GLN A 197 -15.27 19.68 15.75
N ARG A 198 -15.20 19.41 14.45
CA ARG A 198 -16.20 18.59 13.75
C ARG A 198 -15.69 17.16 13.69
N ALA A 199 -16.49 16.21 14.17
CA ALA A 199 -16.16 14.80 14.02
C ALA A 199 -16.15 14.40 12.52
N PRO A 200 -15.32 13.39 12.12
CA PRO A 200 -15.37 12.87 10.77
C PRO A 200 -16.78 12.43 10.38
N ASP A 201 -17.22 12.89 9.22
CA ASP A 201 -18.53 12.60 8.63
C ASP A 201 -18.42 11.66 7.39
N GLY A 202 -17.27 11.02 7.23
CA GLY A 202 -16.97 10.20 6.07
C GLY A 202 -16.38 10.97 4.89
N THR A 203 -16.03 12.25 5.04
CA THR A 203 -15.37 13.02 3.99
C THR A 203 -13.84 12.88 4.10
N ALA A 204 -13.21 12.39 3.05
CA ALA A 204 -11.77 12.47 2.85
C ALA A 204 -11.45 13.82 2.18
N TRP A 205 -10.66 14.63 2.85
CA TRP A 205 -10.21 15.92 2.36
C TRP A 205 -8.78 15.81 1.86
N GLU A 206 -8.53 16.27 0.64
CA GLU A 206 -7.18 16.40 0.09
C GLU A 206 -7.01 17.80 -0.47
N ARG A 207 -5.99 18.50 -0.01
CA ARG A 207 -5.67 19.83 -0.47
C ARG A 207 -4.19 19.92 -0.81
N PHE A 208 -3.92 20.21 -2.06
CA PHE A 208 -2.56 20.47 -2.52
C PHE A 208 -2.11 21.87 -2.15
N THR A 209 -0.87 21.99 -1.74
CA THR A 209 -0.19 23.24 -1.48
C THR A 209 1.07 23.32 -2.33
N ASP A 210 1.78 24.44 -2.31
CA ASP A 210 3.04 24.59 -3.05
C ASP A 210 4.16 23.70 -2.50
N THR A 211 4.04 23.23 -1.24
CA THR A 211 5.04 22.39 -0.58
C THR A 211 4.68 20.90 -0.58
N GLY A 212 3.46 20.55 -0.95
CA GLY A 212 2.99 19.16 -0.99
C GLY A 212 1.50 19.00 -0.66
N PRO A 213 1.01 17.76 -0.66
CA PRO A 213 -0.38 17.48 -0.31
C PRO A 213 -0.63 17.59 1.20
N THR A 214 -1.85 18.01 1.57
CA THR A 214 -2.34 17.88 2.94
C THR A 214 -3.69 17.17 2.90
N ALA A 215 -3.80 16.04 3.60
CA ALA A 215 -5.01 15.24 3.62
C ALA A 215 -5.52 15.04 5.06
N LEU A 216 -6.86 14.97 5.19
CA LEU A 216 -7.55 14.48 6.38
C LEU A 216 -8.41 13.30 5.98
N LEU A 217 -8.12 12.14 6.52
CA LEU A 217 -8.81 10.88 6.25
C LEU A 217 -9.73 10.54 7.44
N PRO A 218 -11.02 10.25 7.20
CA PRO A 218 -11.96 9.99 8.29
C PRO A 218 -11.66 8.67 8.99
N ARG A 219 -11.47 8.69 10.30
CA ARG A 219 -11.33 7.52 11.16
C ARG A 219 -12.63 7.28 11.93
N SER A 220 -12.83 6.07 12.42
CA SER A 220 -14.01 5.72 13.24
C SER A 220 -13.91 6.19 14.69
N ASP A 221 -12.70 6.45 15.18
CA ASP A 221 -12.41 6.87 16.56
C ASP A 221 -12.61 8.38 16.80
N ARG A 222 -13.43 9.05 15.99
CA ARG A 222 -13.71 10.49 16.02
C ARG A 222 -12.49 11.39 15.74
N HIS A 223 -11.45 10.85 15.15
CA HIS A 223 -10.25 11.55 14.71
C HIS A 223 -10.12 11.50 13.19
N PHE A 224 -9.24 12.36 12.67
CA PHE A 224 -8.73 12.22 11.32
C PHE A 224 -7.32 11.65 11.37
N GLY A 225 -6.98 10.80 10.40
CA GLY A 225 -5.61 10.57 10.03
C GLY A 225 -5.15 11.70 9.11
N THR A 226 -4.05 12.39 9.44
CA THR A 226 -3.51 13.42 8.56
C THR A 226 -2.27 12.94 7.83
N VAL A 227 -2.13 13.47 6.61
CA VAL A 227 -0.89 13.43 5.83
C VAL A 227 -0.57 14.86 5.46
N HIS A 228 0.67 15.32 5.69
CA HIS A 228 1.12 16.68 5.38
C HIS A 228 2.49 16.64 4.69
N GLY A 229 2.53 17.03 3.43
CA GLY A 229 3.74 17.13 2.63
C GLY A 229 4.46 18.45 2.86
N VAL A 230 5.76 18.37 3.04
CA VAL A 230 6.65 19.54 3.14
C VAL A 230 7.86 19.35 2.24
N ALA A 231 8.52 20.42 1.84
CA ALA A 231 9.82 20.34 1.18
C ALA A 231 10.84 19.67 2.11
N ARG A 232 11.75 18.88 1.56
CA ARG A 232 12.69 18.05 2.36
C ARG A 232 13.56 18.90 3.30
N ASP A 233 14.00 20.08 2.86
CA ASP A 233 14.81 21.02 3.63
C ASP A 233 14.07 21.60 4.85
N GLN A 234 12.73 21.53 4.87
CA GLN A 234 11.90 21.97 5.99
C GLN A 234 11.57 20.83 6.97
N ALA A 235 11.92 19.59 6.68
CA ALA A 235 11.45 18.44 7.44
C ALA A 235 11.89 18.48 8.91
N GLU A 236 13.14 18.80 9.19
CA GLU A 236 13.66 18.91 10.57
C GLU A 236 12.96 20.02 11.37
N ALA A 237 12.80 21.19 10.76
CA ALA A 237 12.10 22.32 11.38
C ALA A 237 10.64 21.98 11.70
N VAL A 238 9.95 21.25 10.79
CA VAL A 238 8.56 20.82 11.02
C VAL A 238 8.49 19.71 12.08
N MET A 239 9.46 18.82 12.15
CA MET A 239 9.51 17.81 13.20
C MET A 239 9.70 18.44 14.58
N ALA A 240 10.47 19.52 14.67
CA ALA A 240 10.77 20.23 15.92
C ALA A 240 9.65 21.17 16.42
N LEU A 241 8.58 21.39 15.63
CA LEU A 241 7.44 22.21 16.06
C LEU A 241 6.79 21.62 17.32
N ASP A 242 6.36 22.48 18.24
CA ASP A 242 5.44 22.08 19.29
C ASP A 242 4.03 21.76 18.71
N ASP A 243 3.15 21.21 19.52
CA ASP A 243 1.82 20.78 19.03
C ASP A 243 0.96 21.95 18.59
N SER A 244 1.09 23.13 19.21
CA SER A 244 0.34 24.33 18.84
C SER A 244 0.75 24.83 17.46
N ALA A 245 2.05 24.99 17.22
CA ALA A 245 2.60 25.43 15.95
C ALA A 245 2.33 24.40 14.83
N TRP A 246 2.41 23.11 15.15
CA TRP A 246 2.03 22.04 14.23
C TRP A 246 0.55 22.10 13.82
N LEU A 247 -0.37 22.23 14.78
CA LEU A 247 -1.80 22.35 14.50
C LEU A 247 -2.11 23.61 13.69
N GLN A 248 -1.46 24.73 14.01
CA GLN A 248 -1.60 25.97 13.24
C GLN A 248 -1.16 25.78 11.78
N ARG A 249 0.00 25.11 11.55
CA ARG A 249 0.49 24.81 10.22
C ARG A 249 -0.49 23.92 9.44
N LEU A 250 -1.01 22.86 10.06
CA LEU A 250 -2.01 21.99 9.44
C LEU A 250 -3.30 22.76 9.12
N GLN A 251 -3.77 23.61 10.05
CA GLN A 251 -4.96 24.42 9.86
C GLN A 251 -4.83 25.38 8.67
N GLN A 252 -3.66 26.01 8.51
CA GLN A 252 -3.37 26.88 7.35
C GLN A 252 -3.39 26.08 6.04
N ALA A 253 -2.79 24.87 6.06
CA ALA A 253 -2.71 24.02 4.88
C ALA A 253 -4.08 23.47 4.46
N ILE A 254 -4.89 22.93 5.39
CA ILE A 254 -6.19 22.29 5.06
C ILE A 254 -7.36 23.29 5.04
N GLY A 255 -7.23 24.43 5.75
CA GLY A 255 -8.32 25.38 5.96
C GLY A 255 -9.32 24.90 7.01
N TRP A 256 -10.53 25.49 7.03
CA TRP A 256 -11.54 25.29 8.07
C TRP A 256 -12.59 24.21 7.75
N ARG A 257 -12.33 23.35 6.76
CA ARG A 257 -13.30 22.36 6.26
C ARG A 257 -13.75 21.35 7.34
N ALA A 258 -12.80 20.89 8.14
CA ALA A 258 -13.08 20.00 9.29
C ALA A 258 -13.37 20.77 10.60
N GLY A 259 -13.55 22.11 10.56
CA GLY A 259 -13.58 22.97 11.73
C GLY A 259 -12.15 23.22 12.27
N ARG A 260 -12.06 23.68 13.52
CA ARG A 260 -10.79 23.92 14.20
C ARG A 260 -10.12 22.59 14.56
N LEU A 261 -8.84 22.47 14.26
CA LEU A 261 -8.00 21.36 14.74
C LEU A 261 -7.65 21.62 16.21
N LEU A 262 -7.84 20.62 17.06
CA LEU A 262 -7.83 20.79 18.53
C LEU A 262 -6.65 20.08 19.19
N ASP A 263 -6.22 18.94 18.62
CA ASP A 263 -5.27 18.05 19.25
C ASP A 263 -4.56 17.19 18.20
N SER A 264 -3.33 16.81 18.44
CA SER A 264 -2.53 15.93 17.58
C SER A 264 -1.81 14.88 18.41
N GLY A 265 -1.82 13.66 17.91
CA GLY A 265 -0.92 12.62 18.38
C GLY A 265 0.50 12.78 17.84
N PRO A 266 1.42 11.85 18.20
CA PRO A 266 2.79 11.84 17.70
C PRO A 266 2.86 11.91 16.19
N ARG A 267 3.88 12.59 15.68
CA ARG A 267 4.19 12.73 14.25
C ARG A 267 5.21 11.68 13.82
N SER A 268 5.02 11.09 12.66
CA SER A 268 6.04 10.29 11.97
C SER A 268 6.33 10.92 10.62
N ALA A 269 7.59 10.90 10.19
CA ALA A 269 8.05 11.50 8.95
C ALA A 269 8.60 10.45 8.00
N TYR A 270 8.25 10.57 6.71
CA TYR A 270 8.65 9.63 5.66
C TYR A 270 9.15 10.40 4.45
N PRO A 271 10.41 10.18 3.99
CA PRO A 271 10.88 10.74 2.73
C PRO A 271 10.05 10.16 1.57
N LEU A 272 9.69 11.02 0.63
CA LEU A 272 8.87 10.66 -0.51
C LEU A 272 9.73 10.29 -1.70
N ILE A 273 9.89 8.98 -1.91
CA ILE A 273 10.71 8.40 -2.97
C ILE A 273 9.87 7.36 -3.72
N GLN A 274 9.85 7.42 -5.03
CA GLN A 274 9.34 6.37 -5.89
C GLN A 274 10.48 5.42 -6.27
N VAL A 275 10.20 4.11 -6.23
CA VAL A 275 11.13 3.06 -6.66
C VAL A 275 10.36 2.06 -7.50
N LEU A 276 10.75 1.86 -8.74
CA LEU A 276 10.09 0.95 -9.68
C LEU A 276 11.11 -0.08 -10.18
N ALA A 277 10.91 -1.34 -9.86
CA ALA A 277 11.71 -2.42 -10.41
C ALA A 277 11.50 -2.52 -11.93
N ARG A 278 12.58 -2.67 -12.72
CA ARG A 278 12.52 -2.80 -14.18
C ARG A 278 12.03 -4.15 -14.63
N ALA A 279 12.14 -5.18 -13.77
CA ALA A 279 11.55 -6.49 -13.98
C ALA A 279 10.80 -6.93 -12.71
N LEU A 280 9.75 -7.74 -12.87
CA LEU A 280 8.95 -8.26 -11.76
C LEU A 280 9.33 -9.69 -11.39
N VAL A 281 10.11 -10.36 -12.24
CA VAL A 281 10.43 -11.78 -12.09
C VAL A 281 11.89 -12.06 -12.41
N GLY A 282 12.41 -13.10 -11.82
CA GLY A 282 13.67 -13.77 -12.15
C GLY A 282 13.44 -15.28 -12.12
N GLU A 283 14.49 -16.06 -12.34
CA GLU A 283 14.38 -17.52 -12.31
C GLU A 283 13.78 -17.97 -10.97
N ARG A 284 12.63 -18.66 -11.03
CA ARG A 284 11.85 -19.15 -9.85
C ARG A 284 11.64 -18.07 -8.77
N THR A 285 11.53 -16.80 -9.17
CA THR A 285 11.40 -15.70 -8.21
C THR A 285 10.48 -14.62 -8.77
N VAL A 286 9.61 -14.06 -7.90
CA VAL A 286 8.67 -12.98 -8.23
C VAL A 286 8.73 -11.89 -7.17
N LEU A 287 8.61 -10.61 -7.59
CA LEU A 287 8.55 -9.44 -6.71
C LEU A 287 7.12 -8.94 -6.58
N LEU A 288 6.71 -8.60 -5.37
CA LEU A 288 5.38 -8.08 -5.05
C LEU A 288 5.44 -6.79 -4.22
N GLY A 289 4.39 -5.99 -4.31
CA GLY A 289 4.22 -4.80 -3.48
C GLY A 289 5.41 -3.85 -3.57
N ASN A 290 5.92 -3.36 -2.43
CA ASN A 290 7.00 -2.37 -2.43
C ASN A 290 8.36 -2.93 -2.93
N ALA A 291 8.56 -4.23 -2.96
CA ALA A 291 9.75 -4.83 -3.58
C ALA A 291 9.72 -4.65 -5.11
N ALA A 292 8.53 -4.72 -5.72
CA ALA A 292 8.30 -4.46 -7.13
C ALA A 292 8.11 -2.96 -7.42
N GLN A 293 7.32 -2.26 -6.62
CA GLN A 293 7.02 -0.83 -6.81
C GLN A 293 6.65 -0.10 -5.52
N THR A 294 7.45 0.87 -5.12
CA THR A 294 7.08 1.89 -4.16
C THR A 294 6.60 3.11 -4.93
N ILE A 295 5.33 3.47 -4.77
CA ILE A 295 4.70 4.55 -5.54
C ILE A 295 4.35 5.74 -4.65
N HIS A 296 4.07 6.89 -5.29
CA HIS A 296 3.60 8.07 -4.57
C HIS A 296 2.29 7.76 -3.84
N PRO A 297 2.12 8.16 -2.56
CA PRO A 297 0.95 7.80 -1.74
C PRO A 297 -0.35 8.50 -2.16
N LEU A 298 -0.32 9.43 -3.12
CA LEU A 298 -1.53 10.08 -3.65
C LEU A 298 -2.54 9.04 -4.16
N GLY A 299 -3.77 9.17 -3.71
CA GLY A 299 -4.82 8.21 -3.97
C GLY A 299 -4.67 6.88 -3.22
N ALA A 300 -3.70 6.77 -2.29
CA ALA A 300 -3.50 5.63 -1.38
C ALA A 300 -3.43 4.26 -2.10
N GLN A 301 -2.77 4.20 -3.28
CA GLN A 301 -2.78 3.00 -4.13
C GLN A 301 -1.72 1.96 -3.78
N GLY A 302 -0.69 2.27 -2.95
CA GLY A 302 0.45 1.39 -2.74
C GLY A 302 0.06 -0.02 -2.25
N PHE A 303 -0.66 -0.12 -1.14
CA PHE A 303 -1.11 -1.41 -0.63
C PHE A 303 -2.20 -2.03 -1.52
N ASN A 304 -3.14 -1.24 -2.03
CA ASN A 304 -4.19 -1.75 -2.92
C ASN A 304 -3.60 -2.44 -4.16
N LEU A 305 -2.55 -1.87 -4.76
CA LEU A 305 -1.83 -2.47 -5.88
C LEU A 305 -1.09 -3.74 -5.46
N GLY A 306 -0.34 -3.68 -4.35
CA GLY A 306 0.42 -4.84 -3.85
C GLY A 306 -0.47 -6.03 -3.45
N LEU A 307 -1.67 -5.77 -2.93
CA LEU A 307 -2.64 -6.84 -2.65
C LEU A 307 -3.15 -7.49 -3.94
N ARG A 308 -3.42 -6.68 -4.99
CA ARG A 308 -3.77 -7.24 -6.31
C ARG A 308 -2.63 -8.06 -6.90
N ASP A 309 -1.36 -7.66 -6.70
CA ASP A 309 -0.20 -8.46 -7.09
C ASP A 309 -0.23 -9.83 -6.40
N ALA A 310 -0.39 -9.85 -5.08
CA ALA A 310 -0.44 -11.06 -4.28
C ALA A 310 -1.57 -12.01 -4.69
N LEU A 311 -2.77 -11.47 -4.89
CA LEU A 311 -3.94 -12.28 -5.25
C LEU A 311 -3.90 -12.77 -6.70
N THR A 312 -3.31 -12.00 -7.63
CA THR A 312 -3.05 -12.47 -8.99
C THR A 312 -2.10 -13.66 -8.98
N LEU A 313 -1.03 -13.59 -8.18
CA LEU A 313 -0.10 -14.71 -8.02
C LEU A 313 -0.80 -15.94 -7.41
N ALA A 314 -1.62 -15.74 -6.38
CA ALA A 314 -2.38 -16.83 -5.75
C ALA A 314 -3.31 -17.54 -6.75
N GLU A 315 -4.05 -16.79 -7.59
CA GLU A 315 -4.90 -17.38 -8.63
C GLU A 315 -4.12 -18.19 -9.67
N LEU A 316 -2.93 -17.72 -10.08
CA LEU A 316 -2.09 -18.46 -11.00
C LEU A 316 -1.57 -19.75 -10.37
N LEU A 317 -1.20 -19.70 -9.09
CA LEU A 317 -0.75 -20.87 -8.33
C LEU A 317 -1.86 -21.90 -8.08
N GLU A 318 -3.13 -21.52 -8.17
CA GLU A 318 -4.26 -22.45 -8.03
C GLU A 318 -4.29 -23.49 -9.17
N VAL A 319 -3.94 -23.09 -10.38
CA VAL A 319 -4.04 -23.91 -11.59
C VAL A 319 -2.72 -24.49 -12.07
N GLU A 320 -1.59 -23.93 -11.63
CA GLU A 320 -0.27 -24.31 -12.09
C GLU A 320 0.36 -25.40 -11.20
N GLY A 321 0.87 -26.45 -11.80
CA GLY A 321 1.50 -27.56 -11.08
C GLY A 321 2.87 -27.21 -10.50
N ASP A 322 3.75 -26.55 -11.27
CA ASP A 322 5.05 -26.06 -10.81
C ASP A 322 4.99 -24.57 -10.46
N ALA A 323 5.01 -24.27 -9.15
CA ALA A 323 4.91 -22.92 -8.63
C ALA A 323 5.96 -21.95 -9.18
N GLY A 324 7.12 -22.44 -9.62
CA GLY A 324 8.22 -21.62 -10.15
C GLY A 324 8.39 -21.70 -11.65
N SER A 325 7.41 -22.22 -12.41
CA SER A 325 7.52 -22.36 -13.85
C SER A 325 7.64 -21.01 -14.57
N ASP A 326 8.39 -20.99 -15.68
CA ASP A 326 8.49 -19.82 -16.55
C ASP A 326 7.13 -19.40 -17.12
N ALA A 327 6.23 -20.37 -17.32
CA ALA A 327 4.88 -20.11 -17.82
C ALA A 327 4.06 -19.29 -16.81
N LEU A 328 4.09 -19.67 -15.52
CA LEU A 328 3.46 -18.94 -14.45
C LEU A 328 4.03 -17.52 -14.33
N LEU A 329 5.36 -17.39 -14.33
CA LEU A 329 6.03 -16.10 -14.18
C LEU A 329 5.70 -15.16 -15.35
N ARG A 330 5.68 -15.64 -16.60
CA ARG A 330 5.23 -14.84 -17.74
C ARG A 330 3.76 -14.44 -17.63
N SER A 331 2.89 -15.34 -17.22
CA SER A 331 1.46 -15.06 -17.03
C SER A 331 1.24 -14.01 -15.94
N TYR A 332 2.02 -14.07 -14.84
CA TYR A 332 2.00 -13.06 -13.79
C TYR A 332 2.36 -11.68 -14.33
N VAL A 333 3.48 -11.54 -15.05
CA VAL A 333 3.91 -10.27 -15.63
C VAL A 333 2.82 -9.71 -16.55
N ALA A 334 2.30 -10.51 -17.48
CA ALA A 334 1.27 -10.09 -18.44
C ALA A 334 -0.01 -9.58 -17.74
N ARG A 335 -0.48 -10.27 -16.70
CA ARG A 335 -1.67 -9.85 -15.95
C ARG A 335 -1.44 -8.58 -15.12
N ARG A 336 -0.19 -8.31 -14.66
CA ARG A 336 0.09 -7.18 -13.78
C ARG A 336 0.56 -5.92 -14.48
N GLU A 337 1.09 -6.04 -15.71
CA GLU A 337 1.73 -4.94 -16.43
C GLU A 337 0.83 -3.71 -16.58
N GLU A 338 -0.37 -3.91 -17.09
CA GLU A 338 -1.29 -2.81 -17.39
C GLU A 338 -1.80 -2.11 -16.11
N ASP A 339 -2.21 -2.87 -15.09
CA ASP A 339 -2.67 -2.31 -13.80
C ASP A 339 -1.53 -1.53 -13.12
N ARG A 340 -0.32 -2.10 -13.11
CA ARG A 340 0.88 -1.44 -12.59
C ARG A 340 1.16 -0.14 -13.32
N ARG A 341 1.22 -0.17 -14.64
CA ARG A 341 1.48 1.00 -15.50
C ARG A 341 0.47 2.12 -15.25
N GLN A 342 -0.82 1.79 -15.25
CA GLN A 342 -1.90 2.77 -15.04
C GLN A 342 -1.87 3.36 -13.63
N THR A 343 -1.64 2.53 -12.60
CA THR A 343 -1.58 2.98 -11.20
C THR A 343 -0.39 3.90 -10.96
N VAL A 344 0.79 3.56 -11.49
CA VAL A 344 2.00 4.39 -11.42
C VAL A 344 1.79 5.72 -12.16
N ALA A 345 1.22 5.67 -13.38
CA ALA A 345 0.94 6.87 -14.17
C ALA A 345 -0.06 7.80 -13.47
N PHE A 346 -1.12 7.25 -12.86
CA PHE A 346 -2.12 8.01 -12.12
C PHE A 346 -1.49 8.72 -10.91
N SER A 347 -0.78 8.00 -10.04
CA SER A 347 -0.20 8.57 -8.82
C SER A 347 0.89 9.60 -9.14
N GLY A 348 1.78 9.31 -10.09
CA GLY A 348 2.84 10.23 -10.52
C GLY A 348 2.32 11.41 -11.34
N GLY A 349 1.30 11.22 -12.15
CA GLY A 349 0.65 12.28 -12.93
C GLY A 349 -0.04 13.30 -12.05
N LEU A 350 -0.80 12.83 -11.05
CA LEU A 350 -1.47 13.69 -10.09
C LEU A 350 -0.44 14.50 -9.27
N ALA A 351 0.64 13.86 -8.82
CA ALA A 351 1.73 14.53 -8.12
C ALA A 351 2.33 15.67 -8.94
N ARG A 352 2.67 15.42 -10.21
CA ARG A 352 3.27 16.43 -11.11
C ARG A 352 2.32 17.58 -11.41
N LEU A 353 1.04 17.30 -11.65
CA LEU A 353 0.03 18.32 -11.93
C LEU A 353 -0.13 19.28 -10.75
N THR A 354 -0.06 18.76 -9.53
CA THR A 354 -0.39 19.51 -8.32
C THR A 354 0.81 20.18 -7.65
N SER A 355 2.04 19.73 -7.93
CA SER A 355 3.27 20.26 -7.29
C SER A 355 3.89 21.46 -8.00
N ASN A 356 3.43 21.85 -9.20
CA ASN A 356 4.04 22.97 -9.93
C ASN A 356 3.59 24.32 -9.34
N PRO A 357 4.49 25.15 -8.77
CA PRO A 357 4.13 26.41 -8.10
C PRO A 357 3.89 27.59 -9.06
N ALA A 358 4.19 27.45 -10.37
CA ALA A 358 4.16 28.56 -11.31
C ALA A 358 2.81 29.30 -11.33
N PRO A 359 2.75 30.61 -11.00
CA PRO A 359 1.50 31.36 -10.91
C PRO A 359 0.74 31.45 -12.24
N LEU A 360 1.46 31.52 -13.36
CA LEU A 360 0.90 31.57 -14.71
C LEU A 360 0.12 30.30 -15.09
N LEU A 361 0.39 29.17 -14.43
CA LEU A 361 -0.31 27.90 -14.66
C LEU A 361 -1.56 27.73 -13.79
N ARG A 362 -1.88 28.66 -12.88
CA ARG A 362 -3.08 28.58 -12.02
C ARG A 362 -4.38 28.36 -12.79
N PRO A 363 -4.69 29.13 -13.86
CA PRO A 363 -5.90 28.89 -14.65
C PRO A 363 -5.93 27.49 -15.28
N LEU A 364 -4.81 27.06 -15.84
CA LEU A 364 -4.68 25.74 -16.46
C LEU A 364 -4.83 24.59 -15.44
N ARG A 365 -4.26 24.73 -14.24
CA ARG A 365 -4.44 23.75 -13.15
C ARG A 365 -5.88 23.71 -12.68
N SER A 366 -6.51 24.88 -12.51
CA SER A 366 -7.93 24.95 -12.11
C SER A 366 -8.83 24.32 -13.13
N LEU A 367 -8.62 24.54 -14.44
CA LEU A 367 -9.30 23.88 -15.52
C LEU A 367 -8.98 22.38 -15.55
N GLY A 368 -7.74 22.00 -15.27
CA GLY A 368 -7.31 20.62 -15.10
C GLY A 368 -8.08 19.88 -13.98
N LEU A 369 -8.31 20.52 -12.83
CA LEU A 369 -9.12 19.98 -11.76
C LEU A 369 -10.61 19.83 -12.15
N VAL A 370 -11.14 20.81 -12.91
CA VAL A 370 -12.50 20.71 -13.46
C VAL A 370 -12.61 19.56 -14.47
N ALA A 371 -11.62 19.38 -15.34
CA ALA A 371 -11.57 18.24 -16.26
C ALA A 371 -11.39 16.92 -15.49
N ALA A 372 -10.56 16.90 -14.44
CA ALA A 372 -10.37 15.76 -13.57
C ALA A 372 -11.65 15.34 -12.82
N GLN A 373 -12.54 16.30 -12.50
CA GLN A 373 -13.87 15.97 -11.96
C GLN A 373 -14.64 15.05 -12.92
N ARG A 374 -14.68 15.39 -14.21
CA ARG A 374 -15.38 14.57 -15.22
C ARG A 374 -14.72 13.21 -15.40
N ALA A 375 -13.38 13.17 -15.48
CA ALA A 375 -12.63 11.94 -15.62
C ALA A 375 -12.78 11.04 -14.38
N SER A 376 -12.79 11.63 -13.16
CA SER A 376 -13.02 10.90 -11.92
C SER A 376 -14.43 10.29 -11.87
N VAL A 377 -15.45 11.05 -12.26
CA VAL A 377 -16.84 10.56 -12.35
C VAL A 377 -16.92 9.36 -13.32
N GLN A 378 -16.27 9.46 -14.49
CA GLN A 378 -16.25 8.38 -15.45
C GLN A 378 -15.48 7.15 -14.95
N SER A 379 -14.33 7.37 -14.29
CA SER A 379 -13.52 6.30 -13.66
C SER A 379 -14.28 5.59 -12.54
N MET A 380 -15.05 6.34 -11.73
CA MET A 380 -15.88 5.74 -10.67
C MET A 380 -16.99 4.87 -11.26
N ARG A 381 -17.67 5.33 -12.32
CA ARG A 381 -18.69 4.53 -13.04
C ARG A 381 -18.12 3.24 -13.61
N GLY A 382 -16.89 3.28 -14.14
CA GLY A 382 -16.14 2.11 -14.62
C GLY A 382 -15.47 1.26 -13.54
N GLY A 383 -15.64 1.59 -12.25
CA GLY A 383 -15.05 0.86 -11.15
C GLY A 383 -13.53 1.07 -10.93
N GLY A 384 -12.86 1.80 -11.82
CA GLY A 384 -11.40 1.90 -11.82
C GLY A 384 -10.78 2.49 -10.55
N ALA A 385 -11.34 3.56 -10.01
CA ALA A 385 -10.84 4.19 -8.78
C ALA A 385 -11.12 3.34 -7.53
N MET A 386 -11.99 2.34 -7.61
CA MET A 386 -12.32 1.39 -6.55
C MET A 386 -11.51 0.10 -6.62
N GLY A 387 -10.57 0.00 -7.56
CA GLY A 387 -9.70 -1.17 -7.73
C GLY A 387 -10.26 -2.28 -8.62
N PHE A 388 -11.31 -2.01 -9.41
CA PHE A 388 -11.94 -2.99 -10.31
C PHE A 388 -11.54 -2.82 -11.78
N ARG A 389 -10.43 -2.15 -12.06
CA ARG A 389 -9.98 -1.92 -13.44
C ARG A 389 -9.05 -3.05 -13.90
N GLY A 390 -9.22 -3.48 -15.16
CA GLY A 390 -8.40 -4.52 -15.78
C GLY A 390 -8.74 -5.94 -15.32
N ASP A 391 -7.76 -6.83 -15.40
CA ASP A 391 -7.86 -8.22 -14.94
C ASP A 391 -7.67 -8.28 -13.41
N VAL A 392 -8.77 -8.03 -12.69
CA VAL A 392 -8.80 -7.96 -11.24
C VAL A 392 -9.06 -9.36 -10.65
N PRO A 393 -8.28 -9.79 -9.64
CA PRO A 393 -8.48 -11.06 -8.96
C PRO A 393 -9.92 -11.29 -8.47
N ARG A 394 -10.39 -12.54 -8.52
CA ARG A 394 -11.77 -12.94 -8.14
C ARG A 394 -12.15 -12.47 -6.74
N LEU A 395 -11.27 -12.65 -5.76
CA LEU A 395 -11.52 -12.19 -4.39
C LEU A 395 -11.73 -10.66 -4.31
N CYS A 396 -11.04 -9.89 -5.15
CA CYS A 396 -11.25 -8.44 -5.25
C CYS A 396 -12.63 -8.10 -5.83
N ARG A 397 -13.18 -8.94 -6.72
CA ARG A 397 -14.54 -8.78 -7.26
C ARG A 397 -15.64 -9.21 -6.29
N GLY A 398 -15.27 -9.83 -5.16
CA GLY A 398 -16.21 -10.38 -4.19
C GLY A 398 -16.72 -11.78 -4.57
N GLU A 399 -16.06 -12.43 -5.52
CA GLU A 399 -16.35 -13.80 -5.91
C GLU A 399 -15.72 -14.77 -4.90
N ALA A 400 -16.44 -15.81 -4.54
CA ALA A 400 -15.88 -16.88 -3.70
C ALA A 400 -14.73 -17.57 -4.43
N ALA A 401 -13.68 -17.91 -3.67
CA ALA A 401 -12.59 -18.75 -4.17
C ALA A 401 -13.01 -20.21 -4.17
#